data_7267d4d891662abbab5189ab4b343aa2
#
_entry.id   7267d4d891662abbab5189ab4b343aa2
#
_cell.length_a   1.000
_cell.length_b   1.000
_cell.length_c   1.000
_cell.angle_alpha   90.00
_cell.angle_beta   90.00
_cell.angle_gamma   90.00
#
_symmetry.space_group_name_H-M   'P 1'
#
loop_
_entity.id
_entity.type
_entity.pdbx_description
1 polymer ?
#
loop_
_entity_poly.entity_id
_entity_poly.type
_entity_poly.pdbx_seq_one_letter_code
_entity_poly.pdbx_strand_id
1 'polypeptide(L)'
;MTQTLHSYDTQELSTYLEQNVAGFSGLAEIAKFSDGQSNPTYQLTDTAGHRFVLRAKPPGTLLKSAHAVDREFRVMTALAASAVPVPQMLHLSGEDSPMGAQFLVMEHLNGRVFWDPALPEQPPKFRQGVYHALVRTLAALHDVDPNAVGLADFGKPGNYFSRQVSRWTGQYRTCET
;
A
#
# COMPACT_ATOMS: atom_id res chain seq x y z
N MET A 1 12.68 8.43 -16.26
CA MET A 1 11.72 9.46 -15.80
C MET A 1 12.01 9.75 -14.35
N THR A 2 12.43 10.97 -14.02
CA THR A 2 12.72 11.37 -12.64
C THR A 2 11.40 11.46 -11.90
N GLN A 3 11.15 10.57 -10.94
CA GLN A 3 9.96 10.68 -10.10
C GLN A 3 10.04 11.99 -9.30
N THR A 4 9.08 12.87 -9.49
CA THR A 4 8.93 14.07 -8.69
C THR A 4 8.68 13.64 -7.25
N LEU A 5 9.59 14.02 -6.35
CA LEU A 5 9.44 13.79 -4.91
C LEU A 5 8.37 14.74 -4.37
N HIS A 6 7.64 14.30 -3.32
CA HIS A 6 6.77 15.21 -2.59
C HIS A 6 7.62 16.34 -1.99
N SER A 7 7.11 17.57 -2.10
CA SER A 7 7.63 18.70 -1.32
C SER A 7 6.84 18.75 -0.02
N TYR A 8 7.49 18.59 1.12
CA TYR A 8 6.89 18.68 2.44
C TYR A 8 7.82 19.36 3.42
N ASP A 9 7.25 20.06 4.38
CA ASP A 9 7.98 20.54 5.55
C ASP A 9 8.09 19.40 6.56
N THR A 10 9.32 19.06 6.95
CA THR A 10 9.60 17.95 7.86
C THR A 10 9.03 18.20 9.26
N GLN A 11 9.03 19.45 9.73
CA GLN A 11 8.49 19.80 11.04
C GLN A 11 6.96 19.73 11.05
N GLU A 12 6.32 20.20 9.99
CA GLU A 12 4.88 20.12 9.84
C GLU A 12 4.43 18.67 9.76
N LEU A 13 5.12 17.84 8.97
CA LEU A 13 4.85 16.41 8.86
C LEU A 13 5.06 15.70 10.21
N SER A 14 6.13 16.03 10.96
CA SER A 14 6.37 15.47 12.29
C SER A 14 5.21 15.76 13.24
N THR A 15 4.81 17.03 13.32
CA THR A 15 3.70 17.45 14.18
C THR A 15 2.38 16.76 13.82
N TYR A 16 2.11 16.63 12.51
CA TYR A 16 0.94 15.93 12.02
C TYR A 16 0.95 14.45 12.43
N LEU A 17 2.09 13.77 12.26
CA LEU A 17 2.22 12.34 12.60
C LEU A 17 2.08 12.10 14.11
N GLU A 18 2.64 12.96 14.95
CA GLU A 18 2.49 12.88 16.41
C GLU A 18 1.04 12.99 16.86
N GLN A 19 0.26 13.82 16.17
CA GLN A 19 -1.16 14.03 16.50
C GLN A 19 -2.08 12.91 16.01
N ASN A 20 -1.67 12.18 14.96
CA ASN A 20 -2.56 11.28 14.22
C ASN A 20 -2.13 9.81 14.24
N VAL A 21 -0.89 9.50 14.58
CA VAL A 21 -0.35 8.12 14.59
C VAL A 21 -0.04 7.72 16.02
N ALA A 22 -0.82 6.79 16.55
CA ALA A 22 -0.62 6.31 17.92
C ALA A 22 0.79 5.71 18.13
N GLY A 23 1.48 6.19 19.16
CA GLY A 23 2.83 5.72 19.50
C GLY A 23 3.95 6.33 18.66
N PHE A 24 3.69 7.33 17.82
CA PHE A 24 4.70 8.09 17.09
C PHE A 24 5.26 9.23 17.97
N SER A 25 6.58 9.36 18.06
CA SER A 25 7.29 10.29 18.97
C SER A 25 8.24 11.22 18.21
N GLY A 26 7.69 12.06 17.34
CA GLY A 26 8.51 12.99 16.53
C GLY A 26 9.29 12.30 15.39
N LEU A 27 9.43 12.96 14.27
CA LEU A 27 10.12 12.42 13.10
C LEU A 27 11.64 12.66 13.21
N ALA A 28 12.41 11.58 13.40
CA ALA A 28 13.88 11.65 13.38
C ALA A 28 14.44 11.48 11.96
N GLU A 29 13.85 10.58 11.15
CA GLU A 29 14.31 10.29 9.80
C GLU A 29 13.16 9.90 8.90
N ILE A 30 13.23 10.30 7.63
CA ILE A 30 12.37 9.84 6.55
C ILE A 30 13.24 9.41 5.37
N ALA A 31 13.15 8.14 4.97
CA ALA A 31 13.91 7.56 3.88
C ALA A 31 12.96 6.95 2.84
N LYS A 32 13.10 7.34 1.57
CA LYS A 32 12.31 6.76 0.49
C LYS A 32 12.86 5.37 0.15
N PHE A 33 11.97 4.37 0.03
CA PHE A 33 12.36 3.09 -0.55
C PHE A 33 12.72 3.26 -2.03
N SER A 34 13.80 2.61 -2.48
CA SER A 34 14.29 2.68 -3.86
C SER A 34 13.32 2.00 -4.84
N ASP A 35 12.56 1.04 -4.35
CA ASP A 35 11.73 0.15 -5.13
C ASP A 35 10.25 0.53 -5.00
N GLY A 36 9.52 0.43 -6.09
CA GLY A 36 8.11 0.79 -6.16
C GLY A 36 7.87 1.94 -7.14
N GLN A 37 7.16 1.65 -8.24
CA GLN A 37 6.98 2.59 -9.34
C GLN A 37 5.66 3.35 -9.29
N SER A 38 4.71 2.94 -8.43
CA SER A 38 3.36 3.49 -8.47
C SER A 38 3.09 4.52 -7.38
N ASN A 39 3.21 4.12 -6.11
CA ASN A 39 2.97 4.99 -4.97
C ASN A 39 4.28 5.19 -4.20
N PRO A 40 4.81 6.41 -4.07
CA PRO A 40 5.99 6.69 -3.27
C PRO A 40 5.81 6.14 -1.85
N THR A 41 6.77 5.35 -1.40
CA THR A 41 6.75 4.70 -0.09
C THR A 41 8.00 5.10 0.68
N TYR A 42 7.83 5.45 1.95
CA TYR A 42 8.87 5.96 2.82
C TYR A 42 8.93 5.15 4.10
N GLN A 43 10.13 4.88 4.59
CA GLN A 43 10.36 4.48 5.95
C GLN A 43 10.44 5.73 6.81
N LEU A 44 9.66 5.78 7.88
CA LEU A 44 9.76 6.77 8.92
C LEU A 44 10.47 6.14 10.12
N THR A 45 11.40 6.87 10.73
CA THR A 45 11.97 6.51 12.04
C THR A 45 11.66 7.63 13.01
N ASP A 46 11.03 7.31 14.12
CA ASP A 46 10.73 8.29 15.15
C ASP A 46 11.92 8.52 16.10
N THR A 47 11.82 9.52 16.98
CA THR A 47 12.88 9.86 17.94
C THR A 47 13.10 8.78 19.02
N ALA A 48 12.15 7.87 19.20
CA ALA A 48 12.27 6.69 20.06
C ALA A 48 12.89 5.48 19.36
N GLY A 49 13.15 5.58 18.03
CA GLY A 49 13.72 4.52 17.21
C GLY A 49 12.69 3.53 16.64
N HIS A 50 11.40 3.79 16.81
CA HIS A 50 10.37 2.97 16.15
C HIS A 50 10.30 3.27 14.66
N ARG A 51 9.98 2.25 13.88
CA ARG A 51 9.88 2.36 12.43
C ARG A 51 8.45 2.18 11.96
N PHE A 52 8.05 3.01 10.99
CA PHE A 52 6.76 3.01 10.34
C PHE A 52 6.94 3.07 8.83
N VAL A 53 5.90 2.75 8.08
CA VAL A 53 5.88 2.93 6.63
C VAL A 53 4.80 3.92 6.27
N LEU A 54 5.19 4.98 5.55
CA LEU A 54 4.28 5.95 4.93
C LEU A 54 4.22 5.68 3.43
N ARG A 55 3.01 5.56 2.88
CA ARG A 55 2.76 5.36 1.46
C ARG A 55 1.81 6.41 0.94
N ALA A 56 2.26 7.23 0.00
CA ALA A 56 1.52 8.39 -0.50
C ALA A 56 1.07 8.22 -1.95
N LYS A 57 0.00 8.91 -2.34
CA LYS A 57 -0.30 9.13 -3.76
C LYS A 57 0.86 9.90 -4.39
N PRO A 58 1.24 9.63 -5.65
CA PRO A 58 2.23 10.48 -6.32
C PRO A 58 1.69 11.90 -6.50
N PRO A 59 2.57 12.92 -6.51
CA PRO A 59 2.15 14.30 -6.76
C PRO A 59 1.70 14.49 -8.21
N GLY A 60 0.80 15.46 -8.43
CA GLY A 60 0.31 15.85 -9.75
C GLY A 60 -1.08 15.31 -10.08
N THR A 61 -1.52 15.54 -11.33
CA THR A 61 -2.84 15.12 -11.80
C THR A 61 -2.85 13.61 -12.08
N LEU A 62 -3.67 12.89 -11.35
CA LEU A 62 -3.78 11.44 -11.44
C LEU A 62 -5.03 11.02 -12.21
N LEU A 63 -4.95 9.87 -12.89
CA LEU A 63 -6.12 9.25 -13.48
C LEU A 63 -7.10 8.83 -12.37
N LYS A 64 -8.38 8.99 -12.63
CA LYS A 64 -9.44 8.59 -11.68
C LYS A 64 -9.27 7.11 -11.30
N SER A 65 -9.25 6.84 -10.02
CA SER A 65 -9.01 5.51 -9.41
C SER A 65 -7.60 4.91 -9.55
N ALA A 66 -6.64 5.63 -10.12
CA ALA A 66 -5.24 5.27 -10.02
C ALA A 66 -4.68 5.70 -8.64
N HIS A 67 -3.72 4.96 -8.11
CA HIS A 67 -3.00 5.33 -6.88
C HIS A 67 -3.89 5.48 -5.63
N ALA A 68 -4.98 4.71 -5.53
CA ALA A 68 -5.99 4.82 -4.48
C ALA A 68 -5.50 4.23 -3.15
N VAL A 69 -4.73 5.01 -2.38
CA VAL A 69 -4.21 4.60 -1.06
C VAL A 69 -5.32 4.41 -0.02
N ASP A 70 -6.44 5.12 -0.17
CA ASP A 70 -7.66 4.94 0.63
C ASP A 70 -8.27 3.55 0.45
N ARG A 71 -8.29 3.03 -0.77
CA ARG A 71 -8.75 1.66 -1.04
C ARG A 71 -7.80 0.62 -0.47
N GLU A 72 -6.49 0.86 -0.57
CA GLU A 72 -5.46 0.02 0.01
C GLU A 72 -5.60 -0.04 1.54
N PHE A 73 -5.73 1.12 2.19
CA PHE A 73 -5.97 1.24 3.61
C PHE A 73 -7.23 0.47 4.05
N ARG A 74 -8.34 0.66 3.34
CA ARG A 74 -9.62 0.00 3.64
C ARG A 74 -9.52 -1.52 3.57
N VAL A 75 -8.89 -2.07 2.53
CA VAL A 75 -8.74 -3.53 2.37
C VAL A 75 -7.85 -4.10 3.46
N MET A 76 -6.69 -3.52 3.73
CA MET A 76 -5.79 -4.03 4.75
C MET A 76 -6.39 -3.93 6.15
N THR A 77 -7.11 -2.85 6.45
CA THR A 77 -7.86 -2.71 7.70
C THR A 77 -8.93 -3.80 7.85
N ALA A 78 -9.68 -4.07 6.79
CA ALA A 78 -10.73 -5.10 6.79
C ALA A 78 -10.16 -6.52 6.98
N LEU A 79 -8.98 -6.78 6.44
CA LEU A 79 -8.29 -8.08 6.52
C LEU A 79 -7.56 -8.30 7.86
N ALA A 80 -7.36 -7.27 8.67
CA ALA A 80 -6.59 -7.36 9.91
C ALA A 80 -7.10 -8.41 10.91
N ALA A 81 -8.41 -8.70 10.91
CA ALA A 81 -9.03 -9.73 11.76
C ALA A 81 -9.13 -11.12 11.09
N SER A 82 -8.58 -11.27 9.87
CA SER A 82 -8.61 -12.53 9.12
C SER A 82 -7.30 -13.32 9.28
N ALA A 83 -7.24 -14.50 8.65
CA ALA A 83 -5.99 -15.29 8.57
C ALA A 83 -4.98 -14.75 7.54
N VAL A 84 -5.30 -13.66 6.83
CA VAL A 84 -4.42 -13.04 5.84
C VAL A 84 -3.41 -12.14 6.57
N PRO A 85 -2.10 -12.37 6.44
CA PRO A 85 -1.09 -11.53 7.07
C PRO A 85 -1.01 -10.18 6.35
N VAL A 86 -1.51 -9.13 7.00
CA VAL A 86 -1.43 -7.74 6.53
C VAL A 86 -0.74 -6.89 7.60
N PRO A 87 -0.04 -5.82 7.21
CA PRO A 87 0.48 -4.86 8.18
C PRO A 87 -0.66 -4.15 8.92
N GLN A 88 -0.43 -3.79 10.17
CA GLN A 88 -1.38 -2.97 10.91
C GLN A 88 -1.48 -1.58 10.27
N MET A 89 -2.70 -1.17 9.90
CA MET A 89 -2.99 0.18 9.43
C MET A 89 -3.10 1.11 10.63
N LEU A 90 -2.36 2.21 10.61
CA LEU A 90 -2.28 3.15 11.72
C LEU A 90 -3.02 4.46 11.44
N HIS A 91 -2.91 4.99 10.22
CA HIS A 91 -3.52 6.26 9.86
C HIS A 91 -3.75 6.38 8.35
N LEU A 92 -4.82 7.07 7.97
CA LEU A 92 -5.10 7.52 6.61
C LEU A 92 -5.34 9.03 6.63
N SER A 93 -4.52 9.79 5.92
CA SER A 93 -4.63 11.25 5.85
C SER A 93 -5.74 11.71 4.90
N GLY A 94 -6.14 12.99 5.04
CA GLY A 94 -6.89 13.72 4.01
C GLY A 94 -6.02 14.08 2.79
N GLU A 95 -6.66 14.68 1.79
CA GLU A 95 -5.95 15.21 0.60
C GLU A 95 -5.15 16.49 0.93
N ASP A 96 -5.54 17.21 1.98
CA ASP A 96 -4.93 18.43 2.52
C ASP A 96 -3.79 18.16 3.50
N SER A 97 -3.18 17.00 3.41
CA SER A 97 -2.10 16.58 4.30
C SER A 97 -0.81 17.38 4.09
N PRO A 98 0.13 17.37 5.08
CA PRO A 98 1.44 18.02 4.94
C PRO A 98 2.28 17.51 3.76
N MET A 99 1.95 16.35 3.19
CA MET A 99 2.61 15.82 1.99
C MET A 99 2.05 16.43 0.69
N GLY A 100 1.01 17.26 0.75
CA GLY A 100 0.30 17.77 -0.42
C GLY A 100 -0.42 16.68 -1.23
N ALA A 101 -0.61 15.50 -0.64
CA ALA A 101 -1.29 14.36 -1.23
C ALA A 101 -1.75 13.39 -0.14
N GLN A 102 -2.83 12.67 -0.36
CA GLN A 102 -3.29 11.65 0.57
C GLN A 102 -2.23 10.55 0.76
N PHE A 103 -2.01 10.15 1.99
CA PHE A 103 -1.12 9.05 2.36
C PHE A 103 -1.73 8.15 3.43
N LEU A 104 -1.20 6.95 3.54
CA LEU A 104 -1.46 6.04 4.65
C LEU A 104 -0.17 5.82 5.47
N VAL A 105 -0.34 5.49 6.73
CA VAL A 105 0.74 5.02 7.62
C VAL A 105 0.39 3.63 8.12
N MET A 106 1.36 2.74 8.08
CA MET A 106 1.23 1.37 8.55
C MET A 106 2.48 0.94 9.32
N GLU A 107 2.38 -0.17 10.04
CA GLU A 107 3.53 -0.75 10.72
C GLU A 107 4.66 -1.11 9.76
N HIS A 108 5.89 -1.02 10.22
CA HIS A 108 7.06 -1.49 9.49
C HIS A 108 7.31 -2.97 9.79
N LEU A 109 7.13 -3.82 8.78
CA LEU A 109 7.44 -5.24 8.89
C LEU A 109 8.94 -5.48 8.66
N ASN A 110 9.59 -6.11 9.61
CA ASN A 110 11.00 -6.48 9.50
C ASN A 110 11.12 -7.80 8.72
N GLY A 111 11.22 -7.71 7.40
CA GLY A 111 11.22 -8.84 6.48
C GLY A 111 12.31 -8.78 5.43
N ARG A 112 12.35 -9.80 4.57
CA ARG A 112 13.22 -9.86 3.39
C ARG A 112 12.40 -9.80 2.12
N VAL A 113 12.87 -9.03 1.15
CA VAL A 113 12.31 -9.01 -0.20
C VAL A 113 13.12 -9.97 -1.08
N PHE A 114 12.44 -10.85 -1.78
CA PHE A 114 13.04 -11.74 -2.77
C PHE A 114 12.71 -11.22 -4.16
N TRP A 115 13.71 -10.71 -4.86
CA TRP A 115 13.56 -10.14 -6.20
C TRP A 115 13.45 -11.19 -7.29
N ASP A 116 14.22 -12.27 -7.14
CA ASP A 116 14.13 -13.41 -8.04
C ASP A 116 13.12 -14.44 -7.48
N PRO A 117 11.98 -14.64 -8.15
CA PRO A 117 10.98 -15.60 -7.68
C PRO A 117 11.50 -17.05 -7.70
N ALA A 118 12.53 -17.39 -8.48
CA ALA A 118 13.12 -18.72 -8.46
C ALA A 118 13.91 -19.02 -7.18
N LEU A 119 14.27 -17.98 -6.41
CA LEU A 119 15.05 -18.08 -5.16
C LEU A 119 16.33 -18.92 -5.35
N PRO A 120 17.19 -18.61 -6.35
CA PRO A 120 18.30 -19.50 -6.77
C PRO A 120 19.32 -19.76 -5.65
N GLU A 121 19.53 -18.77 -4.78
CA GLU A 121 20.51 -18.85 -3.66
C GLU A 121 19.94 -19.53 -2.41
N GLN A 122 18.68 -19.98 -2.43
CA GLN A 122 18.04 -20.58 -1.28
C GLN A 122 18.00 -22.11 -1.41
N PRO A 123 18.20 -22.86 -0.31
CA PRO A 123 18.07 -24.31 -0.33
C PRO A 123 16.69 -24.78 -0.79
N PRO A 124 16.58 -25.96 -1.45
CA PRO A 124 15.28 -26.46 -1.95
C PRO A 124 14.16 -26.50 -0.91
N LYS A 125 14.48 -26.93 0.32
CA LYS A 125 13.51 -26.99 1.43
C LYS A 125 13.00 -25.61 1.83
N PHE A 126 13.88 -24.59 1.82
CA PHE A 126 13.49 -23.21 2.09
C PHE A 126 12.56 -22.66 0.98
N ARG A 127 12.94 -22.87 -0.28
CA ARG A 127 12.09 -22.49 -1.44
C ARG A 127 10.70 -23.10 -1.35
N GLN A 128 10.63 -24.40 -1.08
CA GLN A 128 9.36 -25.10 -0.87
C GLN A 128 8.53 -24.43 0.26
N GLY A 129 9.17 -24.09 1.38
CA GLY A 129 8.52 -23.41 2.50
C GLY A 129 7.92 -22.05 2.11
N VAL A 130 8.66 -21.24 1.33
CA VAL A 130 8.20 -19.94 0.83
C VAL A 130 6.98 -20.12 -0.07
N TYR A 131 7.03 -21.02 -1.04
CA TYR A 131 5.90 -21.27 -1.94
C TYR A 131 4.68 -21.83 -1.22
N HIS A 132 4.87 -22.73 -0.26
CA HIS A 132 3.74 -23.21 0.56
C HIS A 132 3.13 -22.09 1.41
N ALA A 133 3.93 -21.17 1.95
CA ALA A 133 3.43 -20.02 2.68
C ALA A 133 2.61 -19.10 1.77
N LEU A 134 3.10 -18.84 0.56
CA LEU A 134 2.43 -18.01 -0.44
C LEU A 134 1.06 -18.61 -0.84
N VAL A 135 1.01 -19.90 -1.12
CA VAL A 135 -0.23 -20.60 -1.46
C VAL A 135 -1.20 -20.59 -0.28
N ARG A 136 -0.74 -20.82 0.96
CA ARG A 136 -1.61 -20.72 2.15
C ARG A 136 -2.19 -19.32 2.34
N THR A 137 -1.37 -18.29 2.15
CA THR A 137 -1.84 -16.90 2.23
C THR A 137 -2.89 -16.60 1.16
N LEU A 138 -2.66 -17.06 -0.07
CA LEU A 138 -3.63 -16.90 -1.16
C LEU A 138 -4.94 -17.64 -0.87
N ALA A 139 -4.87 -18.88 -0.35
CA ALA A 139 -6.06 -19.63 0.06
C ALA A 139 -6.80 -18.89 1.17
N ALA A 140 -6.10 -18.42 2.21
CA ALA A 140 -6.72 -17.64 3.28
C ALA A 140 -7.42 -16.36 2.75
N LEU A 141 -6.84 -15.69 1.76
CA LEU A 141 -7.46 -14.54 1.12
C LEU A 141 -8.73 -14.93 0.34
N HIS A 142 -8.72 -16.07 -0.37
CA HIS A 142 -9.89 -16.55 -1.11
C HIS A 142 -11.03 -17.02 -0.18
N ASP A 143 -10.72 -17.43 1.03
CA ASP A 143 -11.71 -17.84 2.04
C ASP A 143 -12.36 -16.65 2.77
N VAL A 144 -11.86 -15.42 2.56
CA VAL A 144 -12.48 -14.23 3.16
C VAL A 144 -13.83 -13.94 2.48
N ASP A 145 -14.90 -13.91 3.25
CA ASP A 145 -16.18 -13.36 2.79
C ASP A 145 -16.13 -11.81 2.81
N PRO A 146 -16.18 -11.15 1.64
CA PRO A 146 -16.15 -9.68 1.58
C PRO A 146 -17.29 -9.01 2.37
N ASN A 147 -18.43 -9.66 2.49
CA ASN A 147 -19.55 -9.11 3.26
C ASN A 147 -19.25 -9.12 4.76
N ALA A 148 -18.69 -10.23 5.26
CA ALA A 148 -18.36 -10.38 6.67
C ALA A 148 -17.28 -9.39 7.15
N VAL A 149 -16.35 -8.96 6.26
CA VAL A 149 -15.28 -8.00 6.59
C VAL A 149 -15.59 -6.57 6.17
N GLY A 150 -16.85 -6.24 5.81
CA GLY A 150 -17.25 -4.86 5.47
C GLY A 150 -16.78 -4.37 4.10
N LEU A 151 -16.52 -5.28 3.15
CA LEU A 151 -16.07 -4.98 1.80
C LEU A 151 -17.12 -5.29 0.72
N ALA A 152 -18.40 -5.45 1.08
CA ALA A 152 -19.48 -5.79 0.16
C ALA A 152 -19.59 -4.83 -1.04
N ASP A 153 -19.33 -3.54 -0.85
CA ASP A 153 -19.36 -2.48 -1.85
C ASP A 153 -18.00 -2.19 -2.50
N PHE A 154 -16.95 -2.91 -2.10
CA PHE A 154 -15.58 -2.66 -2.59
C PHE A 154 -15.42 -2.90 -4.09
N GLY A 155 -16.15 -3.87 -4.64
CA GLY A 155 -16.25 -4.19 -6.05
C GLY A 155 -17.67 -4.12 -6.57
N LYS A 156 -17.86 -3.82 -7.84
CA LYS A 156 -19.17 -3.90 -8.50
C LYS A 156 -19.49 -5.36 -8.83
N PRO A 157 -20.58 -5.95 -8.31
CA PRO A 157 -20.93 -7.32 -8.62
C PRO A 157 -21.36 -7.48 -10.10
N GLY A 158 -21.20 -8.67 -10.64
CA GLY A 158 -21.65 -9.07 -11.97
C GLY A 158 -20.96 -8.36 -13.14
N ASN A 159 -21.12 -8.88 -14.34
CA ASN A 159 -20.69 -8.29 -15.61
C ASN A 159 -19.23 -7.84 -15.68
N TYR A 160 -18.33 -8.48 -14.91
CA TYR A 160 -16.92 -8.08 -14.82
C TYR A 160 -16.26 -7.98 -16.20
N PHE A 161 -16.34 -9.05 -17.01
CA PHE A 161 -15.70 -9.09 -18.33
C PHE A 161 -16.25 -8.03 -19.29
N SER A 162 -17.57 -7.85 -19.35
CA SER A 162 -18.19 -6.81 -20.17
C SER A 162 -17.69 -5.41 -19.81
N ARG A 163 -17.62 -5.11 -18.52
CA ARG A 163 -17.08 -3.83 -18.03
C ARG A 163 -15.60 -3.66 -18.39
N GLN A 164 -14.79 -4.71 -18.26
CA GLN A 164 -13.37 -4.63 -18.63
C GLN A 164 -13.19 -4.40 -20.14
N VAL A 165 -13.90 -5.14 -20.98
CA VAL A 165 -13.85 -4.94 -22.44
C VAL A 165 -14.24 -3.50 -22.78
N SER A 166 -15.35 -3.00 -22.27
CA SER A 166 -15.79 -1.61 -22.53
C SER A 166 -14.76 -0.58 -22.07
N ARG A 167 -14.20 -0.76 -20.89
CA ARG A 167 -13.18 0.14 -20.32
C ARG A 167 -11.90 0.17 -21.17
N TRP A 168 -11.35 -0.99 -21.49
CA TRP A 168 -10.11 -1.09 -22.24
C TRP A 168 -10.29 -0.62 -23.69
N THR A 169 -11.44 -0.93 -24.33
CA THR A 169 -11.78 -0.41 -25.64
C THR A 169 -11.86 1.11 -25.64
N GLY A 170 -12.48 1.70 -24.62
CA GLY A 170 -12.53 3.15 -24.48
C GLY A 170 -11.15 3.79 -24.33
N GLN A 171 -10.29 3.20 -23.48
CA GLN A 171 -8.91 3.68 -23.31
C GLN A 171 -8.10 3.56 -24.61
N TYR A 172 -8.18 2.41 -25.29
CA TYR A 172 -7.49 2.20 -26.56
C TYR A 172 -7.88 3.28 -27.59
N ARG A 173 -9.19 3.50 -27.79
CA ARG A 173 -9.67 4.53 -28.73
C ARG A 173 -9.24 5.95 -28.37
N THR A 174 -9.08 6.25 -27.10
CA THR A 174 -8.60 7.58 -26.66
C THR A 174 -7.10 7.77 -26.93
N CYS A 175 -6.33 6.68 -27.00
CA CYS A 175 -4.90 6.69 -27.29
C CYS A 175 -4.57 6.46 -28.79
N GLU A 176 -5.58 6.18 -29.61
CA GLU A 176 -5.44 6.01 -31.05
C GLU A 176 -5.30 7.40 -31.69
N THR A 177 -4.07 7.73 -32.17
CA THR A 177 -3.72 8.99 -32.84
C THR A 177 -3.60 8.78 -34.36
#